data_fa7dc35f58c02993e0be25a77cc27f6b
#
_entry.id   fa7dc35f58c02993e0be25a77cc27f6b
#
_cell.length_a   1.000
_cell.length_b   1.000
_cell.length_c   1.000
_cell.angle_alpha   90.00
_cell.angle_beta   90.00
_cell.angle_gamma   90.00
#
_symmetry.space_group_name_H-M   'P 1'
#
loop_
_entity.id
_entity.type
_entity.pdbx_description
1 polymer ?
#
loop_
_entity_poly.entity_id
_entity_poly.type
_entity_poly.pdbx_seq_one_letter_code
_entity_poly.pdbx_strand_id
1 'polypeptide(L)'
;MNIKKDREIVWIGSSLEDLKKFPEPVKDEVGFALHRAQEGKKHHRAKPLKGFSGVFEIVSSFQSDTYRAVYGIKIGKRIYVLHTFKKKSKSGIKTPKPDLDLIRRRLKEAQRLEKEE
;
A
#
# COMPACT_ATOMS: atom_id res chain seq x y z
N MET A 1 32.40 -0.99 2.82
CA MET A 1 31.19 -1.45 3.52
C MET A 1 29.95 -1.04 2.77
N ASN A 2 29.13 -1.99 2.40
CA ASN A 2 27.91 -1.68 1.67
C ASN A 2 26.77 -1.39 2.64
N ILE A 3 26.47 -0.12 2.78
CA ILE A 3 25.31 0.28 3.56
C ILE A 3 24.13 0.30 2.60
N LYS A 4 23.26 -0.66 2.75
CA LYS A 4 22.05 -0.70 1.92
C LYS A 4 21.08 0.34 2.45
N LYS A 5 20.78 1.33 1.62
CA LYS A 5 19.86 2.36 1.98
C LYS A 5 18.43 1.86 1.77
N ASP A 6 17.61 1.92 2.80
CA ASP A 6 16.22 1.56 2.68
C ASP A 6 15.52 2.55 1.76
N ARG A 7 14.53 2.07 1.04
CA ARG A 7 13.73 2.91 0.16
C ARG A 7 12.82 3.81 1.00
N GLU A 8 12.68 5.04 0.56
CA GLU A 8 11.80 6.00 1.23
C GLU A 8 10.35 5.67 0.98
N ILE A 9 9.49 5.89 2.00
CA ILE A 9 8.05 5.72 1.85
C ILE A 9 7.42 7.11 1.66
N VAL A 10 6.60 7.22 0.61
CA VAL A 10 5.84 8.43 0.32
C VAL A 10 4.37 8.10 0.40
N TRP A 11 3.63 8.87 1.18
CA TRP A 11 2.19 8.66 1.38
C TRP A 11 1.41 9.57 0.45
N ILE A 12 0.56 8.99 -0.38
CA ILE A 12 -0.23 9.77 -1.35
C ILE A 12 -1.60 10.06 -0.75
N GLY A 13 -2.06 11.29 -0.90
CA GLY A 13 -3.38 11.70 -0.43
C GLY A 13 -3.56 11.46 1.05
N SER A 14 -4.69 10.89 1.43
CA SER A 14 -5.02 10.63 2.83
C SER A 14 -4.54 9.27 3.34
N SER A 15 -3.68 8.58 2.60
CA SER A 15 -3.33 7.19 2.94
C SER A 15 -2.74 7.03 4.34
N LEU A 16 -1.89 7.95 4.78
CA LEU A 16 -1.33 7.88 6.13
C LEU A 16 -2.37 8.21 7.19
N GLU A 17 -3.16 9.25 6.98
CA GLU A 17 -4.20 9.63 7.93
C GLU A 17 -5.20 8.50 8.13
N ASP A 18 -5.56 7.82 7.04
CA ASP A 18 -6.48 6.70 7.11
C ASP A 18 -5.87 5.52 7.83
N LEU A 19 -4.59 5.23 7.58
CA LEU A 19 -3.90 4.15 8.28
C LEU A 19 -3.86 4.38 9.79
N LYS A 20 -3.67 5.63 10.21
CA LYS A 20 -3.59 5.96 11.63
C LYS A 20 -4.86 5.61 12.39
N LYS A 21 -5.98 5.48 11.69
CA LYS A 21 -7.27 5.14 12.30
C LYS A 21 -7.51 3.64 12.42
N PHE A 22 -6.62 2.83 11.90
CA PHE A 22 -6.76 1.38 11.96
C PHE A 22 -6.42 0.85 13.36
N PRO A 23 -6.95 -0.34 13.71
CA PRO A 23 -6.55 -0.98 14.97
C PRO A 23 -5.03 -1.21 15.01
N GLU A 24 -4.48 -1.18 16.24
CA GLU A 24 -3.03 -1.32 16.40
C GLU A 24 -2.44 -2.57 15.74
N PRO A 25 -3.06 -3.77 15.90
CA PRO A 25 -2.49 -4.95 15.23
C PRO A 25 -2.46 -4.82 13.71
N VAL A 26 -3.43 -4.13 13.12
CA VAL A 26 -3.46 -3.92 11.67
C VAL A 26 -2.37 -2.94 11.27
N LYS A 27 -2.20 -1.84 12.02
CA LYS A 27 -1.13 -0.88 11.75
C LYS A 27 0.23 -1.55 11.84
N ASP A 28 0.42 -2.42 12.82
CA ASP A 28 1.69 -3.13 12.99
C ASP A 28 1.96 -4.03 11.80
N GLU A 29 0.97 -4.76 11.33
CA GLU A 29 1.14 -5.65 10.20
C GLU A 29 1.44 -4.88 8.92
N VAL A 30 0.71 -3.80 8.66
CA VAL A 30 0.95 -2.96 7.49
C VAL A 30 2.34 -2.33 7.58
N GLY A 31 2.71 -1.81 8.75
CA GLY A 31 4.02 -1.22 8.95
C GLY A 31 5.14 -2.20 8.70
N PHE A 32 5.01 -3.43 9.21
CA PHE A 32 6.01 -4.46 8.99
C PHE A 32 6.12 -4.81 7.50
N ALA A 33 4.97 -4.91 6.82
CA ALA A 33 4.96 -5.24 5.39
C ALA A 33 5.64 -4.14 4.57
N LEU A 34 5.38 -2.87 4.90
CA LEU A 34 6.04 -1.76 4.21
C LEU A 34 7.55 -1.75 4.49
N HIS A 35 7.93 -2.07 5.73
CA HIS A 35 9.35 -2.17 6.06
C HIS A 35 10.04 -3.25 5.24
N ARG A 36 9.38 -4.41 5.06
CA ARG A 36 9.92 -5.46 4.20
C ARG A 36 10.08 -4.97 2.77
N ALA A 37 9.11 -4.21 2.27
CA ALA A 37 9.19 -3.64 0.92
C ALA A 37 10.38 -2.69 0.80
N GLN A 38 10.66 -1.90 1.83
CA GLN A 38 11.81 -1.00 1.85
C GLN A 38 13.12 -1.76 1.73
N GLU A 39 13.16 -2.98 2.26
CA GLU A 39 14.35 -3.83 2.18
C GLU A 39 14.45 -4.61 0.87
N GLY A 40 13.50 -4.40 -0.04
CA GLY A 40 13.45 -5.14 -1.29
C GLY A 40 12.86 -6.53 -1.13
N LYS A 41 12.18 -6.79 -0.02
CA LYS A 41 11.55 -8.07 0.26
C LYS A 41 10.04 -7.93 0.20
N LYS A 42 9.34 -9.04 0.27
CA LYS A 42 7.88 -9.05 0.22
C LYS A 42 7.32 -9.74 1.45
N HIS A 43 6.32 -9.09 2.08
CA HIS A 43 5.61 -9.71 3.19
C HIS A 43 4.75 -10.87 2.66
N HIS A 44 4.58 -11.93 3.46
CA HIS A 44 3.84 -13.10 3.00
C HIS A 44 2.36 -12.81 2.67
N ARG A 45 1.80 -11.73 3.22
CA ARG A 45 0.43 -11.32 2.92
C ARG A 45 0.33 -10.31 1.79
N ALA A 46 1.47 -9.86 1.26
CA ALA A 46 1.47 -8.93 0.13
C ALA A 46 1.27 -9.71 -1.16
N LYS A 47 0.36 -9.24 -1.99
CA LYS A 47 0.10 -9.87 -3.27
C LYS A 47 -0.10 -8.80 -4.34
N PRO A 48 0.21 -9.11 -5.60
CA PRO A 48 0.02 -8.14 -6.68
C PRO A 48 -1.46 -7.74 -6.77
N LEU A 49 -1.69 -6.46 -6.98
CA LEU A 49 -3.04 -5.97 -7.24
C LEU A 49 -3.35 -6.19 -8.71
N LYS A 50 -4.40 -6.95 -8.99
CA LYS A 50 -4.77 -7.31 -10.35
C LYS A 50 -5.08 -6.06 -11.17
N GLY A 51 -4.54 -5.99 -12.38
CA GLY A 51 -4.76 -4.87 -13.28
C GLY A 51 -3.75 -3.73 -13.13
N PHE A 52 -2.76 -3.88 -12.25
CA PHE A 52 -1.75 -2.86 -12.02
C PHE A 52 -0.36 -3.48 -12.06
N SER A 53 0.58 -2.80 -12.69
CA SER A 53 1.96 -3.27 -12.72
C SER A 53 2.73 -2.69 -11.55
N GLY A 54 3.41 -3.57 -10.79
CA GLY A 54 4.24 -3.12 -9.68
C GLY A 54 3.50 -2.54 -8.50
N VAL A 55 2.21 -2.84 -8.39
CA VAL A 55 1.37 -2.40 -7.28
C VAL A 55 0.94 -3.63 -6.51
N PHE A 56 1.07 -3.56 -5.19
CA PHE A 56 0.78 -4.66 -4.28
C PHE A 56 -0.25 -4.24 -3.26
N GLU A 57 -0.97 -5.21 -2.73
CA GLU A 57 -1.87 -4.96 -1.60
C GLU A 57 -1.54 -5.89 -0.45
N ILE A 58 -1.71 -5.37 0.77
CA ILE A 58 -1.61 -6.14 1.99
C ILE A 58 -3.02 -6.22 2.55
N VAL A 59 -3.46 -7.46 2.85
CA VAL A 59 -4.78 -7.71 3.42
C VAL A 59 -4.58 -8.14 4.86
N SER A 60 -5.15 -7.38 5.80
CA SER A 60 -5.03 -7.65 7.22
C SER A 60 -6.42 -7.74 7.83
N SER A 61 -6.64 -8.73 8.67
CA SER A 61 -7.95 -8.98 9.28
C SER A 61 -7.88 -8.75 10.77
N PHE A 62 -8.93 -8.15 11.33
CA PHE A 62 -9.03 -7.92 12.77
C PHE A 62 -10.50 -7.85 13.16
N GLN A 63 -10.92 -8.73 14.06
CA GLN A 63 -12.30 -8.77 14.58
C GLN A 63 -13.36 -8.75 13.48
N SER A 64 -13.23 -9.67 12.53
CA SER A 64 -14.15 -9.85 11.41
C SER A 64 -14.11 -8.75 10.34
N ASP A 65 -13.30 -7.72 10.54
CA ASP A 65 -13.11 -6.69 9.54
C ASP A 65 -11.84 -6.94 8.74
N THR A 66 -11.85 -6.51 7.48
CA THR A 66 -10.71 -6.64 6.60
C THR A 66 -10.19 -5.24 6.24
N TYR A 67 -8.88 -5.07 6.40
CA TYR A 67 -8.20 -3.82 6.10
C TYR A 67 -7.20 -4.04 4.98
N ARG A 68 -7.06 -3.06 4.11
CA ARG A 68 -6.15 -3.17 2.97
C ARG A 68 -5.25 -1.96 2.89
N ALA A 69 -4.00 -2.21 2.50
CA ALA A 69 -3.03 -1.16 2.19
C ALA A 69 -2.47 -1.46 0.82
N VAL A 70 -2.54 -0.49 -0.08
CA VAL A 70 -2.10 -0.63 -1.47
C VAL A 70 -0.89 0.26 -1.68
N TYR A 71 0.19 -0.30 -2.23
CA TYR A 71 1.42 0.44 -2.43
C TYR A 71 2.10 0.05 -3.73
N GLY A 72 2.81 1.02 -4.33
CA GLY A 72 3.56 0.81 -5.56
C GLY A 72 5.04 0.74 -5.28
N ILE A 73 5.75 -0.19 -5.94
CA ILE A 73 7.18 -0.40 -5.76
C ILE A 73 8.00 -0.15 -7.01
N LYS A 74 7.34 0.07 -8.15
CA LYS A 74 8.04 0.29 -9.43
C LYS A 74 7.92 1.72 -9.93
N ILE A 75 7.75 2.66 -9.01
CA ILE A 75 7.67 4.08 -9.33
C ILE A 75 8.97 4.69 -8.81
N GLY A 76 10.00 4.71 -9.68
CA GLY A 76 11.31 5.20 -9.27
C GLY A 76 11.90 4.35 -8.15
N LYS A 77 12.55 5.03 -7.20
CA LYS A 77 13.24 4.36 -6.10
C LYS A 77 12.46 4.34 -4.79
N ARG A 78 11.28 4.95 -4.76
CA ARG A 78 10.49 5.07 -3.54
C ARG A 78 9.35 4.08 -3.51
N ILE A 79 8.85 3.84 -2.29
CA ILE A 79 7.62 3.08 -2.09
C ILE A 79 6.50 4.11 -1.95
N TYR A 80 5.50 4.03 -2.78
CA TYR A 80 4.37 4.97 -2.72
C TYR A 80 3.14 4.24 -2.17
N VAL A 81 2.67 4.67 -0.99
CA VAL A 81 1.43 4.13 -0.44
C VAL A 81 0.28 4.90 -1.07
N LEU A 82 -0.54 4.18 -1.81
CA LEU A 82 -1.58 4.78 -2.62
C LEU A 82 -2.91 4.87 -1.91
N HIS A 83 -3.26 3.86 -1.11
CA HIS A 83 -4.58 3.82 -0.47
C HIS A 83 -4.56 2.84 0.69
N THR A 84 -5.16 3.25 1.81
CA THR A 84 -5.37 2.37 2.96
C THR A 84 -6.84 2.50 3.33
N PHE A 85 -7.53 1.37 3.46
CA PHE A 85 -8.96 1.41 3.69
C PHE A 85 -9.47 0.14 4.34
N LYS A 86 -10.61 0.28 5.01
CA LYS A 86 -11.33 -0.85 5.56
C LYS A 86 -12.34 -1.31 4.52
N LYS A 87 -12.28 -2.59 4.17
CA LYS A 87 -13.20 -3.14 3.18
C LYS A 87 -14.51 -3.48 3.86
N LYS A 88 -15.59 -2.89 3.40
CA LYS A 88 -16.91 -3.09 3.98
C LYS A 88 -17.70 -4.23 3.35
N SER A 89 -17.24 -4.75 2.21
CA SER A 89 -17.97 -5.78 1.51
C SER A 89 -17.91 -7.11 2.26
N LYS A 90 -19.06 -7.74 2.42
CA LYS A 90 -19.16 -9.03 3.09
C LYS A 90 -18.82 -10.20 2.17
N SER A 91 -18.77 -9.99 0.88
CA SER A 91 -18.52 -11.03 -0.08
C SER A 91 -17.44 -10.64 -1.05
N GLY A 92 -16.66 -11.64 -1.42
CA GLY A 92 -15.65 -11.45 -2.43
C GLY A 92 -14.37 -10.83 -1.92
N ILE A 93 -13.31 -11.14 -2.62
CA ILE A 93 -11.96 -10.70 -2.31
C ILE A 93 -11.55 -9.52 -3.17
N LYS A 94 -12.44 -9.08 -4.07
CA LYS A 94 -12.10 -8.01 -5.01
C LYS A 94 -12.16 -6.65 -4.34
N THR A 95 -11.22 -5.80 -4.73
CA THR A 95 -11.23 -4.41 -4.33
C THR A 95 -12.38 -3.69 -5.04
N PRO A 96 -13.22 -2.95 -4.32
CA PRO A 96 -14.35 -2.25 -4.93
C PRO A 96 -13.89 -1.25 -6.00
N LYS A 97 -14.75 -1.02 -6.98
CA LYS A 97 -14.42 -0.14 -8.10
C LYS A 97 -14.06 1.28 -7.66
N PRO A 98 -14.78 1.91 -6.72
CA PRO A 98 -14.37 3.26 -6.29
C PRO A 98 -12.95 3.30 -5.72
N ASP A 99 -12.55 2.25 -5.01
CA ASP A 99 -11.19 2.16 -4.48
C ASP A 99 -10.18 1.96 -5.61
N LEU A 100 -10.51 1.13 -6.59
CA LEU A 100 -9.64 0.94 -7.74
C LEU A 100 -9.45 2.25 -8.52
N ASP A 101 -10.52 3.01 -8.69
CA ASP A 101 -10.44 4.29 -9.39
C ASP A 101 -9.56 5.28 -8.62
N LEU A 102 -9.69 5.31 -7.30
CA LEU A 102 -8.87 6.17 -6.46
C LEU A 102 -7.39 5.74 -6.55
N ILE A 103 -7.14 4.44 -6.50
CA ILE A 103 -5.78 3.91 -6.63
C ILE A 103 -5.17 4.34 -7.97
N ARG A 104 -5.93 4.27 -9.06
CA ARG A 104 -5.43 4.70 -10.37
C ARG A 104 -5.05 6.18 -10.38
N ARG A 105 -5.90 7.03 -9.79
CA ARG A 105 -5.61 8.47 -9.75
C ARG A 105 -4.37 8.74 -8.92
N ARG A 106 -4.23 8.06 -7.79
CA ARG A 106 -3.09 8.26 -6.90
C ARG A 106 -1.80 7.68 -7.48
N LEU A 107 -1.91 6.61 -8.27
CA LEU A 107 -0.77 6.08 -9.00
C LEU A 107 -0.24 7.11 -9.99
N LYS A 108 -1.12 7.78 -10.72
CA LYS A 108 -0.71 8.84 -11.63
C LYS A 108 -0.06 9.99 -10.89
N GLU A 109 -0.58 10.33 -9.71
CA GLU A 109 0.01 11.38 -8.89
C GLU A 109 1.41 11.00 -8.44
N ALA A 110 1.59 9.74 -8.01
CA ALA A 110 2.90 9.25 -7.60
C ALA A 110 3.89 9.30 -8.75
N GLN A 111 3.45 8.91 -9.94
CA GLN A 111 4.31 8.96 -11.12
C GLN A 111 4.69 10.39 -11.48
N ARG A 112 3.75 11.33 -11.32
CA ARG A 112 4.03 12.74 -11.56
C ARG A 112 5.06 13.26 -10.57
N LEU A 113 4.88 12.95 -9.29
CA LEU A 113 5.81 13.38 -8.25
C LEU A 113 7.21 12.83 -8.48
N GLU A 114 7.31 11.59 -8.92
CA GLU A 114 8.61 10.98 -9.17
C GLU A 114 9.36 11.69 -10.30
N LYS A 115 8.65 12.15 -11.32
CA LYS A 115 9.27 12.85 -12.44
C LYS A 115 9.77 14.24 -12.05
N GLU A 116 9.22 14.83 -11.00
CA GLU A 116 9.61 16.17 -10.56
C GLU A 116 10.85 16.17 -9.70
N GLU A 117 11.33 15.01 -9.35
CA GLU A 117 12.51 14.86 -8.48
C GLU A 117 13.82 14.87 -9.23
#